data_a5b6d9144e42c4b680837f45d43ca47d
#
_entry.id   a5b6d9144e42c4b680837f45d43ca47d
#
_cell.length_a   1.000
_cell.length_b   1.000
_cell.length_c   1.000
_cell.angle_alpha   90.00
_cell.angle_beta   90.00
_cell.angle_gamma   90.00
#
_symmetry.space_group_name_H-M   'P 1'
#
loop_
_entity.id
_entity.type
_entity.pdbx_description
1 polymer ?
#
loop_
_entity_poly.entity_id
_entity_poly.type
_entity_poly.pdbx_seq_one_letter_code
_entity_poly.pdbx_strand_id
1 'polypeptide(L)'
;YDNNTMLNASIVSESGRAGISVFGQSRHRSGYDHDGDGFTELPVISSQSVGMRSFFRTGAYSRITAQYHHIDEYRRGGDLLKQPPHEAFVAEQTDHAIDGGSLSFDISSADRSNRFNAYASFQNTARKSYYGSKQDLDAYGTTHDLTLAAGMQYVHAFRKLLFMPSELTL
;
A
#
# COMPACT_ATOMS: atom_id res chain seq x y z
N TYR A 1 -16.77 18.31 4.60
CA TYR A 1 -16.36 18.14 3.19
C TYR A 1 -15.32 17.03 3.06
N ASP A 2 -15.18 16.48 1.87
CA ASP A 2 -14.15 15.49 1.54
C ASP A 2 -13.39 15.99 0.31
N ASN A 3 -12.10 16.20 0.43
CA ASN A 3 -11.21 16.63 -0.64
C ASN A 3 -10.17 15.54 -0.88
N ASN A 4 -10.02 15.12 -2.12
CA ASN A 4 -9.05 14.13 -2.54
C ASN A 4 -8.33 14.62 -3.79
N THR A 5 -7.03 14.78 -3.68
CA THR A 5 -6.15 15.18 -4.78
C THR A 5 -5.18 14.06 -5.08
N MET A 6 -5.09 13.70 -6.34
CA MET A 6 -4.16 12.68 -6.83
C MET A 6 -3.28 13.25 -7.93
N LEU A 7 -2.01 12.90 -7.89
CA LEU A 7 -1.04 13.24 -8.93
C LEU A 7 -0.27 11.99 -9.32
N ASN A 8 -0.05 11.80 -10.61
CA ASN A 8 0.87 10.79 -11.10
C ASN A 8 1.65 11.31 -12.31
N ALA A 9 2.87 10.82 -12.47
CA ALA A 9 3.71 11.10 -13.62
C ALA A 9 4.55 9.85 -13.94
N SER A 10 4.83 9.65 -15.22
CA SER A 10 5.70 8.56 -15.66
C SER A 10 6.57 8.99 -16.82
N ILE A 11 7.76 8.43 -16.85
CA ILE A 11 8.72 8.60 -17.95
C ILE A 11 9.34 7.25 -18.29
N VAL A 12 9.54 7.02 -19.57
CA VAL A 12 10.20 5.84 -20.10
C VAL A 12 11.31 6.30 -21.05
N SER A 13 12.48 5.68 -20.98
CA SER A 13 13.59 5.97 -21.88
C SER A 13 13.18 5.70 -23.34
N GLU A 14 13.75 6.42 -24.30
CA GLU A 14 13.51 6.22 -25.74
C GLU A 14 13.71 4.77 -26.18
N SER A 15 14.71 4.10 -25.63
CA SER A 15 14.96 2.68 -25.89
C SER A 15 13.94 1.73 -25.24
N GLY A 16 13.03 2.22 -24.39
CA GLY A 16 12.11 1.41 -23.62
C GLY A 16 12.78 0.50 -22.58
N ARG A 17 14.08 0.70 -22.30
CA ARG A 17 14.85 -0.17 -21.40
C ARG A 17 14.64 0.17 -19.93
N ALA A 18 14.35 1.41 -19.62
CA ALA A 18 14.12 1.86 -18.24
C ALA A 18 12.91 2.77 -18.18
N GLY A 19 12.23 2.76 -17.08
CA GLY A 19 11.13 3.69 -16.80
C GLY A 19 10.90 3.85 -15.32
N ILE A 20 10.32 4.99 -14.95
CA ILE A 20 9.90 5.31 -13.61
C ILE A 20 8.50 5.93 -13.65
N SER A 21 7.69 5.59 -12.69
CA SER A 21 6.39 6.19 -12.41
C SER A 21 6.38 6.62 -10.96
N VAL A 22 5.91 7.82 -10.70
CA VAL A 22 5.70 8.37 -9.36
C VAL A 22 4.24 8.72 -9.18
N PHE A 23 3.72 8.57 -7.98
CA PHE A 23 2.36 8.94 -7.63
C PHE A 23 2.32 9.56 -6.24
N GLY A 24 1.33 10.41 -6.03
CA GLY A 24 1.03 11.00 -4.74
C GLY A 24 -0.47 11.21 -4.60
N GLN A 25 -0.96 11.11 -3.38
CA GLN A 25 -2.34 11.38 -3.02
C GLN A 25 -2.37 12.13 -1.70
N SER A 26 -3.26 13.10 -1.61
CA SER A 26 -3.62 13.78 -0.37
C SER A 26 -5.12 13.79 -0.24
N ARG A 27 -5.64 13.28 0.86
CA ARG A 27 -7.06 13.28 1.17
C ARG A 27 -7.30 13.91 2.54
N HIS A 28 -8.26 14.80 2.59
CA HIS A 28 -8.75 15.37 3.82
C HIS A 28 -10.28 15.36 3.86
N ARG A 29 -10.86 14.74 4.88
CA ARG A 29 -12.29 14.72 5.16
C ARG A 29 -12.54 15.27 6.55
N SER A 30 -13.47 16.23 6.66
CA SER A 30 -13.97 16.71 7.94
C SER A 30 -14.87 15.65 8.59
N GLY A 31 -14.88 15.60 9.90
CA GLY A 31 -15.88 14.82 10.63
C GLY A 31 -17.28 15.32 10.29
N TYR A 32 -18.24 14.41 10.26
CA TYR A 32 -19.64 14.71 10.01
C TYR A 32 -20.51 14.10 11.10
N ASP A 33 -21.26 14.95 11.73
CA ASP A 33 -22.29 14.66 12.74
C ASP A 33 -23.64 14.91 12.05
N HIS A 34 -24.42 13.87 11.85
CA HIS A 34 -25.66 13.91 11.06
C HIS A 34 -26.83 14.46 11.82
N ASP A 35 -26.97 14.09 13.07
CA ASP A 35 -28.14 14.42 13.91
C ASP A 35 -27.87 15.54 14.91
N GLY A 36 -26.62 16.02 14.99
CA GLY A 36 -26.24 17.16 15.83
C GLY A 36 -26.10 16.81 17.31
N ASP A 37 -25.92 15.55 17.64
CA ASP A 37 -25.73 15.06 19.01
C ASP A 37 -24.31 15.25 19.55
N GLY A 38 -23.39 15.73 18.71
CA GLY A 38 -21.99 15.96 19.02
C GLY A 38 -21.09 14.75 18.76
N PHE A 39 -21.66 13.62 18.32
CA PHE A 39 -20.96 12.42 17.92
C PHE A 39 -20.86 12.33 16.39
N THR A 40 -19.74 11.89 15.87
CA THR A 40 -19.51 11.83 14.41
C THR A 40 -19.81 10.45 13.84
N GLU A 41 -20.75 10.34 12.89
CA GLU A 41 -20.98 9.14 12.10
C GLU A 41 -19.89 8.94 11.03
N LEU A 42 -19.30 10.02 10.55
CA LEU A 42 -18.16 9.95 9.66
C LEU A 42 -16.93 10.58 10.32
N PRO A 43 -15.85 9.82 10.53
CA PRO A 43 -14.63 10.33 11.16
C PRO A 43 -13.91 11.36 10.29
N VAL A 44 -13.12 12.20 10.95
CA VAL A 44 -12.06 12.96 10.28
C VAL A 44 -11.08 11.99 9.66
N ILE A 45 -10.66 12.27 8.44
CA ILE A 45 -9.56 11.56 7.77
C ILE A 45 -8.56 12.59 7.26
N SER A 46 -7.29 12.37 7.54
CA SER A 46 -6.17 13.03 6.86
C SER A 46 -5.23 11.94 6.41
N SER A 47 -5.08 11.76 5.10
CA SER A 47 -4.23 10.71 4.54
C SER A 47 -3.34 11.29 3.45
N GLN A 48 -2.07 10.98 3.50
CA GLN A 48 -1.08 11.34 2.49
C GLN A 48 -0.35 10.07 2.06
N SER A 49 -0.17 9.90 0.78
CA SER A 49 0.63 8.82 0.25
C SER A 49 1.52 9.29 -0.89
N VAL A 50 2.70 8.71 -0.96
CA VAL A 50 3.64 8.91 -2.04
C VAL A 50 4.28 7.58 -2.38
N GLY A 51 4.54 7.36 -3.66
CA GLY A 51 5.23 6.15 -4.07
C GLY A 51 5.84 6.26 -5.44
N MET A 52 6.66 5.27 -5.74
CA MET A 52 7.30 5.13 -7.05
C MET A 52 7.37 3.67 -7.46
N ARG A 53 7.36 3.46 -8.76
CA ARG A 53 7.67 2.18 -9.39
C ARG A 53 8.63 2.41 -10.54
N SER A 54 9.71 1.66 -10.57
CA SER A 54 10.70 1.72 -11.63
C SER A 54 10.93 0.33 -12.23
N PHE A 55 11.36 0.31 -13.49
CA PHE A 55 11.79 -0.92 -14.10
C PHE A 55 13.05 -0.70 -14.91
N PHE A 56 13.84 -1.77 -15.04
CA PHE A 56 14.98 -1.83 -15.91
C PHE A 56 15.04 -3.19 -16.62
N ARG A 57 15.10 -3.17 -17.95
CA ARG A 57 15.29 -4.37 -18.77
C ARG A 57 16.77 -4.71 -18.82
N THR A 58 17.15 -5.79 -18.17
CA THR A 58 18.53 -6.30 -18.14
C THR A 58 18.91 -7.03 -19.42
N GLY A 59 17.91 -7.45 -20.20
CA GLY A 59 18.08 -8.10 -21.50
C GLY A 59 16.80 -8.03 -22.33
N ALA A 60 16.77 -8.71 -23.47
CA ALA A 60 15.61 -8.73 -24.36
C ALA A 60 14.38 -9.36 -23.69
N TYR A 61 14.59 -10.31 -22.81
CA TYR A 61 13.53 -11.09 -22.17
C TYR A 61 13.62 -11.06 -20.64
N SER A 62 14.36 -10.11 -20.06
CA SER A 62 14.53 -10.00 -18.63
C SER A 62 14.33 -8.58 -18.13
N ARG A 63 13.75 -8.46 -16.93
CA ARG A 63 13.41 -7.18 -16.32
C ARG A 63 13.53 -7.26 -14.80
N ILE A 64 14.07 -6.21 -14.21
CA ILE A 64 13.97 -5.90 -12.77
C ILE A 64 12.90 -4.84 -12.60
N THR A 65 12.07 -5.01 -11.59
CA THR A 65 11.09 -3.99 -11.17
C THR A 65 11.30 -3.71 -9.68
N ALA A 66 11.37 -2.42 -9.31
CA ALA A 66 11.42 -1.97 -7.93
C ALA A 66 10.26 -1.04 -7.67
N GLN A 67 9.66 -1.13 -6.48
CA GLN A 67 8.62 -0.22 -6.03
C GLN A 67 8.79 0.10 -4.56
N TYR A 68 8.36 1.31 -4.20
CA TYR A 68 8.30 1.79 -2.84
C TYR A 68 7.10 2.70 -2.67
N HIS A 69 6.48 2.67 -1.51
CA HIS A 69 5.45 3.63 -1.13
C HIS A 69 5.52 3.92 0.37
N HIS A 70 5.10 5.14 0.71
CA HIS A 70 4.89 5.60 2.06
C HIS A 70 3.48 6.15 2.20
N ILE A 71 2.81 5.82 3.31
CA ILE A 71 1.46 6.27 3.62
C ILE A 71 1.45 6.76 5.06
N ASP A 72 1.02 8.00 5.27
CA ASP A 72 0.61 8.53 6.56
C ASP A 72 -0.90 8.69 6.57
N GLU A 73 -1.55 8.12 7.58
CA GLU A 73 -3.01 8.24 7.73
C GLU A 73 -3.38 8.52 9.18
N TYR A 74 -4.12 9.58 9.37
CA TYR A 74 -4.78 9.94 10.61
C TYR A 74 -6.30 9.80 10.47
N ARG A 75 -6.93 9.14 11.45
CA ARG A 75 -8.39 9.04 11.59
C ARG A 75 -8.80 9.40 13.00
N ARG A 76 -9.90 10.15 13.14
CA ARG A 76 -10.47 10.53 14.42
C ARG A 76 -11.98 10.55 14.32
N GLY A 77 -12.65 9.72 15.11
CA GLY A 77 -14.10 9.67 15.28
C GLY A 77 -14.52 9.80 16.74
N GLY A 78 -15.81 9.92 16.97
CA GLY A 78 -16.40 10.10 18.27
C GLY A 78 -16.81 11.56 18.53
N ASP A 79 -16.82 11.94 19.79
CA ASP A 79 -17.15 13.30 20.22
C ASP A 79 -15.87 14.12 20.50
N LEU A 80 -16.06 15.44 20.77
CA LEU A 80 -15.00 16.37 21.14
C LEU A 80 -13.76 16.28 20.23
N LEU A 81 -13.94 16.27 18.91
CA LEU A 81 -12.89 16.04 17.91
C LEU A 81 -11.66 16.96 18.03
N LYS A 82 -11.78 18.12 18.69
CA LYS A 82 -10.69 19.09 18.87
C LYS A 82 -9.87 18.84 20.13
N GLN A 83 -10.33 17.96 21.00
CA GLN A 83 -9.67 17.59 22.25
C GLN A 83 -8.85 16.29 22.05
N PRO A 84 -7.86 16.02 22.93
CA PRO A 84 -7.23 14.72 22.98
C PRO A 84 -8.25 13.59 23.10
N PRO A 85 -8.06 12.41 22.50
CA PRO A 85 -9.08 11.38 22.49
C PRO A 85 -9.47 10.87 23.89
N HIS A 86 -8.57 10.92 24.87
CA HIS A 86 -8.85 10.54 26.26
C HIS A 86 -9.67 11.60 27.04
N GLU A 87 -9.90 12.77 26.48
CA GLU A 87 -10.81 13.78 27.07
C GLU A 87 -12.23 13.66 26.54
N ALA A 88 -12.45 12.84 25.53
CA ALA A 88 -13.75 12.56 24.93
C ALA A 88 -14.54 11.52 25.73
N PHE A 89 -15.87 11.54 25.60
CA PHE A 89 -16.72 10.51 26.19
C PHE A 89 -16.61 9.20 25.42
N VAL A 90 -16.54 9.27 24.10
CA VAL A 90 -16.28 8.14 23.22
C VAL A 90 -15.37 8.59 22.09
N ALA A 91 -14.26 7.93 21.93
CA ALA A 91 -13.31 8.26 20.88
C ALA A 91 -12.66 7.04 20.26
N GLU A 92 -12.49 7.10 18.96
CA GLU A 92 -11.55 6.29 18.23
C GLU A 92 -10.55 7.19 17.51
N GLN A 93 -9.30 6.88 17.62
CA GLN A 93 -8.24 7.55 16.88
C GLN A 93 -7.20 6.53 16.41
N THR A 94 -6.74 6.70 15.19
CA THR A 94 -5.62 5.93 14.67
C THR A 94 -4.68 6.83 13.87
N ASP A 95 -3.40 6.64 14.12
CA ASP A 95 -2.30 7.21 13.35
C ASP A 95 -1.50 6.03 12.77
N HIS A 96 -1.44 5.94 11.46
CA HIS A 96 -0.67 4.94 10.74
C HIS A 96 0.47 5.60 9.96
N ALA A 97 1.65 5.03 10.07
CA ALA A 97 2.76 5.27 9.16
C ALA A 97 3.15 3.92 8.55
N ILE A 98 3.06 3.81 7.23
CA ILE A 98 3.27 2.56 6.51
C ILE A 98 4.33 2.79 5.43
N ASP A 99 5.40 2.00 5.48
CA ASP A 99 6.41 1.92 4.44
C ASP A 99 6.33 0.55 3.78
N GLY A 100 6.23 0.51 2.47
CA GLY A 100 6.21 -0.73 1.74
C GLY A 100 7.09 -0.69 0.49
N GLY A 101 7.72 -1.81 0.18
CA GLY A 101 8.54 -1.89 -1.00
C GLY A 101 8.72 -3.32 -1.51
N SER A 102 9.09 -3.44 -2.77
CA SER A 102 9.41 -4.73 -3.35
C SER A 102 10.43 -4.62 -4.48
N LEU A 103 11.12 -5.71 -4.70
CA LEU A 103 12.00 -5.94 -5.84
C LEU A 103 11.58 -7.24 -6.50
N SER A 104 11.42 -7.25 -7.83
CA SER A 104 11.17 -8.46 -8.60
C SER A 104 12.12 -8.57 -9.79
N PHE A 105 12.44 -9.80 -10.12
CA PHE A 105 13.19 -10.16 -11.31
C PHE A 105 12.38 -11.13 -12.15
N ASP A 106 12.16 -10.78 -13.41
CA ASP A 106 11.44 -11.59 -14.39
C ASP A 106 12.38 -11.94 -15.53
N ILE A 107 12.39 -13.20 -15.95
CA ILE A 107 13.09 -13.65 -17.15
C ILE A 107 12.27 -14.70 -17.90
N SER A 108 12.31 -14.66 -19.21
CA SER A 108 11.68 -15.68 -20.06
C SER A 108 12.59 -16.12 -21.20
N SER A 109 12.34 -17.31 -21.74
CA SER A 109 12.91 -17.72 -23.03
C SER A 109 12.33 -16.89 -24.18
N ALA A 110 13.02 -16.85 -25.32
CA ALA A 110 12.57 -16.09 -26.49
C ALA A 110 11.21 -16.57 -27.03
N ASP A 111 10.92 -17.83 -26.95
CA ASP A 111 9.65 -18.47 -27.34
C ASP A 111 8.59 -18.43 -26.23
N ARG A 112 8.94 -17.83 -25.03
CA ARG A 112 8.10 -17.75 -23.84
C ARG A 112 7.66 -19.10 -23.27
N SER A 113 8.27 -20.18 -23.69
CA SER A 113 7.99 -21.53 -23.14
C SER A 113 8.45 -21.66 -21.68
N ASN A 114 9.49 -20.91 -21.31
CA ASN A 114 10.01 -20.88 -19.95
C ASN A 114 9.89 -19.48 -19.38
N ARG A 115 9.34 -19.36 -18.19
CA ARG A 115 9.21 -18.10 -17.46
C ARG A 115 9.65 -18.32 -16.02
N PHE A 116 10.50 -17.44 -15.52
CA PHE A 116 10.93 -17.43 -14.13
C PHE A 116 10.70 -16.05 -13.55
N ASN A 117 10.15 -16.01 -12.35
CA ASN A 117 9.99 -14.83 -11.53
C ASN A 117 10.57 -15.09 -10.15
N ALA A 118 11.27 -14.11 -9.60
CA ALA A 118 11.66 -14.07 -8.18
C ALA A 118 11.33 -12.70 -7.62
N TYR A 119 10.89 -12.66 -6.37
CA TYR A 119 10.57 -11.40 -5.70
C TYR A 119 10.92 -11.42 -4.23
N ALA A 120 11.14 -10.23 -3.69
CA ALA A 120 11.19 -9.94 -2.26
C ALA A 120 10.42 -8.66 -2.00
N SER A 121 9.72 -8.61 -0.86
CA SER A 121 8.96 -7.45 -0.43
C SER A 121 9.01 -7.27 1.08
N PHE A 122 8.79 -6.04 1.50
CA PHE A 122 8.63 -5.69 2.90
C PHE A 122 7.47 -4.72 3.08
N GLN A 123 6.88 -4.77 4.25
CA GLN A 123 5.98 -3.74 4.76
C GLN A 123 6.29 -3.50 6.24
N ASN A 124 6.55 -2.25 6.59
CA ASN A 124 6.72 -1.79 7.94
C ASN A 124 5.55 -0.90 8.31
N THR A 125 4.83 -1.24 9.37
CA THR A 125 3.64 -0.50 9.82
C THR A 125 3.84 -0.08 11.26
N ALA A 126 3.84 1.22 11.51
CA ALA A 126 3.75 1.79 12.84
C ALA A 126 2.34 2.35 13.02
N ARG A 127 1.66 1.94 14.10
CA ARG A 127 0.33 2.40 14.44
C ARG A 127 0.28 2.87 15.88
N LYS A 128 -0.28 4.07 16.09
CA LYS A 128 -0.75 4.53 17.39
C LYS A 128 -2.27 4.55 17.35
N SER A 129 -2.92 4.10 18.39
CA SER A 129 -4.38 4.04 18.44
C SER A 129 -4.90 4.43 19.80
N TYR A 130 -6.12 4.90 19.81
CA TYR A 130 -6.95 5.07 20.97
C TYR A 130 -8.35 4.53 20.65
N TYR A 131 -8.85 3.64 21.49
CA TYR A 131 -10.23 3.15 21.43
C TYR A 131 -10.80 3.14 22.83
N GLY A 132 -11.40 4.23 23.22
CA GLY A 132 -11.81 4.42 24.60
C GLY A 132 -13.12 5.15 24.77
N SER A 133 -13.67 5.00 25.96
CA SER A 133 -14.85 5.72 26.44
C SER A 133 -14.65 6.15 27.88
N LYS A 134 -15.43 7.15 28.31
CA LYS A 134 -15.42 7.67 29.69
C LYS A 134 -14.06 8.19 30.14
N GLN A 135 -13.30 8.80 29.22
CA GLN A 135 -12.01 9.45 29.50
C GLN A 135 -10.94 8.47 29.99
N ASP A 136 -10.89 7.27 29.42
CA ASP A 136 -9.94 6.22 29.80
C ASP A 136 -8.53 6.52 29.27
N LEU A 137 -7.59 6.76 30.16
CA LEU A 137 -6.19 6.99 29.86
C LEU A 137 -5.44 5.71 29.44
N ASP A 138 -5.95 4.53 29.77
CA ASP A 138 -5.31 3.25 29.49
C ASP A 138 -5.73 2.68 28.11
N ALA A 139 -6.62 3.38 27.37
CA ALA A 139 -7.12 2.95 26.07
C ALA A 139 -6.18 3.25 24.89
N TYR A 140 -4.97 3.73 25.16
CA TYR A 140 -3.93 3.90 24.13
C TYR A 140 -3.24 2.61 23.77
N GLY A 141 -3.01 2.42 22.50
CA GLY A 141 -2.25 1.29 21.96
C GLY A 141 -1.18 1.73 20.98
N THR A 142 -0.09 0.99 20.95
CA THR A 142 0.96 1.16 19.92
C THR A 142 1.32 -0.21 19.38
N THR A 143 1.38 -0.30 18.04
CA THR A 143 1.78 -1.51 17.33
C THR A 143 2.88 -1.15 16.35
N HIS A 144 3.84 -2.05 16.19
CA HIS A 144 4.91 -1.95 15.21
C HIS A 144 5.10 -3.31 14.55
N ASP A 145 4.78 -3.41 13.27
CA ASP A 145 4.79 -4.67 12.53
C ASP A 145 5.74 -4.58 11.33
N LEU A 146 6.61 -5.57 11.19
CA LEU A 146 7.44 -5.75 10.00
C LEU A 146 7.06 -7.06 9.33
N THR A 147 6.55 -6.97 8.12
CA THR A 147 6.25 -8.12 7.27
C THR A 147 7.29 -8.22 6.18
N LEU A 148 7.89 -9.40 6.02
CA LEU A 148 8.81 -9.72 4.95
C LEU A 148 8.23 -10.89 4.16
N ALA A 149 8.27 -10.81 2.84
CA ALA A 149 7.88 -11.90 1.96
C ALA A 149 8.88 -12.04 0.81
N ALA A 150 9.18 -13.28 0.45
CA ALA A 150 9.98 -13.60 -0.72
C ALA A 150 9.45 -14.87 -1.37
N GLY A 151 9.60 -14.96 -2.69
CA GLY A 151 9.16 -16.12 -3.42
C GLY A 151 9.80 -16.21 -4.79
N MET A 152 9.66 -17.39 -5.38
CA MET A 152 10.05 -17.64 -6.75
C MET A 152 9.02 -18.54 -7.42
N GLN A 153 8.88 -18.39 -8.72
CA GLN A 153 7.98 -19.18 -9.54
C GLN A 153 8.66 -19.52 -10.86
N TYR A 154 8.55 -20.76 -11.27
CA TYR A 154 8.96 -21.19 -12.59
C TYR A 154 7.76 -21.78 -13.32
N VAL A 155 7.58 -21.39 -14.56
CA VAL A 155 6.51 -21.88 -15.43
C VAL A 155 7.11 -22.43 -16.71
N HIS A 156 6.74 -23.67 -17.05
CA HIS A 156 7.07 -24.28 -18.33
C HIS A 156 5.80 -24.55 -19.13
N ALA A 157 5.70 -23.94 -20.30
CA ALA A 157 4.58 -24.13 -21.23
C ALA A 157 4.95 -25.21 -22.26
N PHE A 158 4.21 -26.31 -22.27
CA PHE A 158 4.31 -27.35 -23.26
C PHE A 158 3.45 -27.01 -24.48
N ARG A 159 3.99 -27.03 -25.66
CA ARG A 159 3.21 -26.86 -26.89
C ARG A 159 2.11 -27.92 -27.00
N LYS A 160 2.41 -29.12 -26.57
CA LYS A 160 1.47 -30.23 -26.50
C LYS A 160 1.94 -31.23 -25.46
N LEU A 161 1.14 -31.47 -24.45
CA LEU A 161 1.29 -32.55 -23.50
C LEU A 161 0.09 -33.49 -23.71
N LEU A 162 0.33 -34.75 -24.05
CA LEU A 162 -0.68 -35.69 -24.49
C LEU A 162 -1.40 -35.19 -25.76
N PHE A 163 -2.54 -34.50 -25.60
CA PHE A 163 -3.39 -34.01 -26.70
C PHE A 163 -3.72 -32.53 -26.66
N MET A 164 -3.27 -31.79 -25.65
CA MET A 164 -3.57 -30.36 -25.47
C MET A 164 -2.35 -29.53 -25.05
N PRO A 165 -2.33 -28.21 -25.30
CA PRO A 165 -1.38 -27.30 -24.69
C PRO A 165 -1.53 -27.33 -23.16
N SER A 166 -0.43 -27.28 -22.42
CA SER A 166 -0.43 -27.38 -20.96
C SER A 166 0.69 -26.53 -20.36
N GLU A 167 0.51 -26.08 -19.12
CA GLU A 167 1.55 -25.41 -18.35
C GLU A 167 1.84 -26.16 -17.05
N LEU A 168 3.11 -26.26 -16.69
CA LEU A 168 3.57 -26.70 -15.38
C LEU A 168 4.09 -25.48 -14.65
N THR A 169 3.57 -25.27 -13.44
CA THR A 169 4.02 -24.21 -12.52
C THR A 169 4.59 -24.84 -11.26
N LEU A 170 5.77 -24.40 -10.88
CA LEU A 170 6.47 -24.79 -9.66
C LEU A 170 6.70 -23.57 -8.79
#